data_c659227e69fad8898117a8bf8284764a
#
_entry.id   c659227e69fad8898117a8bf8284764a
#
_cell.length_a   1.000
_cell.length_b   1.000
_cell.length_c   1.000
_cell.angle_alpha   90.00
_cell.angle_beta   90.00
_cell.angle_gamma   90.00
#
_symmetry.space_group_name_H-M   'P 1'
#
loop_
_entity.id
_entity.type
_entity.pdbx_description
1 polymer ?
#
loop_
_entity_poly.entity_id
_entity_poly.type
_entity_poly.pdbx_seq_one_letter_code
_entity_poly.pdbx_strand_id
1 'polypeptide(L)'
;MKGYVIKVTYLTGRHKGKTYLMKKGGYVTEENHYHFESDIYKTLGIAKRVCTMYRKNNERDYNAERRMNEYNISKGRPAKDWFIYELESYEPFEIEYSKDIL
;
A
#
# COMPACT_ATOMS: atom_id res chain seq x y z
N MET A 1 -5.35 -14.28 -19.33
CA MET A 1 -4.36 -14.72 -18.32
C MET A 1 -4.66 -14.01 -17.01
N LYS A 2 -4.45 -14.69 -15.91
CA LYS A 2 -4.67 -14.13 -14.57
C LYS A 2 -3.37 -13.67 -13.94
N GLY A 3 -3.43 -12.56 -13.27
CA GLY A 3 -2.32 -12.02 -12.49
C GLY A 3 -2.84 -11.24 -11.29
N TYR A 4 -1.94 -10.60 -10.56
CA TYR A 4 -2.28 -9.91 -9.32
C TYR A 4 -1.58 -8.57 -9.25
N VAL A 5 -2.30 -7.60 -8.73
CA VAL A 5 -1.75 -6.33 -8.23
C VAL A 5 -2.13 -6.22 -6.76
N ILE A 6 -1.77 -5.14 -6.12
CA ILE A 6 -2.03 -4.94 -4.70
C ILE A 6 -3.16 -3.93 -4.55
N LYS A 7 -4.20 -4.31 -3.81
CA LYS A 7 -5.25 -3.38 -3.40
C LYS A 7 -4.90 -2.83 -2.02
N VAL A 8 -4.78 -1.52 -1.93
CA VAL A 8 -4.45 -0.81 -0.70
C VAL A 8 -5.70 -0.11 -0.19
N THR A 9 -5.98 -0.26 1.10
CA THR A 9 -7.09 0.41 1.77
C THR A 9 -6.55 1.23 2.93
N TYR A 10 -6.90 2.51 3.00
CA TYR A 10 -6.56 3.36 4.13
C TYR A 10 -7.38 2.97 5.35
N LEU A 11 -6.71 2.67 6.46
CA LEU A 11 -7.36 2.27 7.73
C LEU A 11 -7.54 3.43 8.70
N THR A 12 -6.72 4.46 8.56
CA THR A 12 -6.73 5.63 9.44
C THR A 12 -6.67 6.92 8.63
N GLY A 13 -6.88 8.05 9.32
CA GLY A 13 -6.64 9.37 8.75
C GLY A 13 -7.75 9.89 7.86
N ARG A 14 -7.41 10.93 7.10
CA ARG A 14 -8.33 11.66 6.23
C ARG A 14 -8.94 10.78 5.13
N HIS A 15 -8.18 9.81 4.65
CA HIS A 15 -8.58 8.94 3.54
C HIS A 15 -9.15 7.59 3.98
N LYS A 16 -9.42 7.41 5.28
CA LYS A 16 -9.95 6.15 5.83
C LYS A 16 -11.09 5.60 4.98
N GLY A 17 -10.98 4.33 4.62
CA GLY A 17 -11.96 3.63 3.79
C GLY A 17 -11.74 3.78 2.28
N LYS A 18 -10.89 4.69 1.83
CA LYS A 18 -10.56 4.82 0.41
C LYS A 18 -9.57 3.75 0.00
N THR A 19 -9.65 3.33 -1.25
CA THR A 19 -8.81 2.28 -1.82
C THR A 19 -8.11 2.77 -3.07
N TYR A 20 -6.96 2.16 -3.37
CA TYR A 20 -6.29 2.33 -4.65
C TYR A 20 -5.58 1.03 -5.03
N LEU A 21 -5.24 0.90 -6.29
CA LEU A 21 -4.46 -0.24 -6.79
C LEU A 21 -3.01 0.17 -7.00
N MET A 22 -2.12 -0.75 -6.67
CA MET A 22 -0.69 -0.54 -6.83
C MET A 22 -0.10 -1.71 -7.60
N LYS A 23 0.52 -1.41 -8.74
CA LYS A 23 1.16 -2.42 -9.56
C LYS A 23 2.55 -2.77 -9.03
N LYS A 24 3.15 -3.81 -9.58
CA LYS A 24 4.51 -4.24 -9.24
C LYS A 24 5.47 -3.06 -9.36
N GLY A 25 6.34 -2.89 -8.35
CA GLY A 25 7.23 -1.74 -8.27
C GLY A 25 6.70 -0.60 -7.41
N GLY A 26 5.47 -0.67 -6.93
CA GLY A 26 4.89 0.30 -5.99
C GLY A 26 4.22 1.51 -6.64
N TYR A 27 3.99 1.48 -7.94
CA TYR A 27 3.34 2.58 -8.64
C TYR A 27 1.82 2.46 -8.57
N VAL A 28 1.15 3.55 -8.22
CA VAL A 28 -0.31 3.62 -8.23
C VAL A 28 -0.80 3.44 -9.67
N THR A 29 -1.85 2.66 -9.83
CA THR A 29 -2.45 2.39 -11.13
C THR A 29 -3.96 2.40 -11.02
N GLU A 30 -4.63 2.57 -12.16
CA GLU A 30 -6.06 2.35 -12.28
C GLU A 30 -6.32 0.93 -12.78
N GLU A 31 -7.53 0.45 -12.52
CA GLU A 31 -7.97 -0.83 -13.07
C GLU A 31 -7.83 -0.82 -14.60
N ASN A 32 -7.23 -1.85 -15.16
CA ASN A 32 -6.95 -2.04 -16.59
C ASN A 32 -5.79 -1.21 -17.18
N HIS A 33 -5.01 -0.50 -16.38
CA HIS A 33 -3.83 0.23 -16.84
C HIS A 33 -2.54 -0.58 -16.64
N TYR A 34 -2.50 -1.79 -17.23
CA TYR A 34 -1.34 -2.69 -17.18
C TYR A 34 -0.75 -2.79 -18.58
N HIS A 35 0.41 -2.17 -18.78
CA HIS A 35 1.03 -2.10 -20.11
C HIS A 35 2.09 -3.18 -20.32
N PHE A 36 2.64 -3.70 -19.22
CA PHE A 36 3.74 -4.67 -19.27
C PHE A 36 3.50 -5.82 -18.30
N GLU A 37 3.99 -7.00 -18.66
CA GLU A 37 3.98 -8.15 -17.75
C GLU A 37 4.70 -7.84 -16.43
N SER A 38 5.69 -6.95 -16.45
CA SER A 38 6.40 -6.49 -15.25
C SER A 38 5.55 -5.64 -14.29
N ASP A 39 4.36 -5.21 -14.70
CA ASP A 39 3.46 -4.42 -13.86
C ASP A 39 2.64 -5.29 -12.89
N ILE A 40 2.66 -6.60 -13.06
CA ILE A 40 1.81 -7.53 -12.33
C ILE A 40 2.63 -8.63 -11.66
N TYR A 41 2.06 -9.19 -10.59
CA TYR A 41 2.57 -10.41 -9.96
C TYR A 41 1.90 -11.61 -10.59
N LYS A 42 2.68 -12.61 -10.99
CA LYS A 42 2.17 -13.76 -11.72
C LYS A 42 1.43 -14.77 -10.85
N THR A 43 1.77 -14.84 -9.56
CA THR A 43 1.17 -15.82 -8.66
C THR A 43 0.60 -15.16 -7.41
N LEU A 44 -0.44 -15.79 -6.85
CA LEU A 44 -1.04 -15.36 -5.59
C LEU A 44 -0.02 -15.41 -4.44
N GLY A 45 0.81 -16.43 -4.40
CA GLY A 45 1.82 -16.59 -3.35
C GLY A 45 2.83 -15.45 -3.32
N ILE A 46 3.30 -15.00 -4.48
CA ILE A 46 4.20 -13.84 -4.59
C ILE A 46 3.47 -12.57 -4.13
N ALA A 47 2.25 -12.35 -4.61
CA ALA A 47 1.46 -11.18 -4.22
C ALA A 47 1.21 -11.12 -2.71
N LYS A 48 0.90 -12.26 -2.08
CA LYS A 48 0.71 -12.33 -0.62
C LYS A 48 1.99 -11.98 0.15
N ARG A 49 3.14 -12.46 -0.30
CA ARG A 49 4.43 -12.13 0.34
C ARG A 49 4.74 -10.64 0.25
N VAL A 50 4.47 -10.04 -0.89
CA VAL A 50 4.65 -8.61 -1.10
C VAL A 50 3.70 -7.80 -0.20
N CYS A 51 2.44 -8.22 -0.09
CA CYS A 51 1.49 -7.60 0.83
C CYS A 51 1.98 -7.62 2.27
N THR A 52 2.54 -8.74 2.72
CA THR A 52 3.11 -8.88 4.07
C THR A 52 4.28 -7.91 4.27
N MET A 53 5.15 -7.79 3.29
CA MET A 53 6.28 -6.86 3.34
C MET A 53 5.81 -5.40 3.44
N TYR A 54 4.88 -4.98 2.59
CA TYR A 54 4.34 -3.63 2.62
C TYR A 54 3.64 -3.33 3.95
N ARG A 55 2.86 -4.28 4.47
CA ARG A 55 2.20 -4.11 5.76
C ARG A 55 3.20 -3.88 6.89
N LYS A 56 4.26 -4.70 6.97
CA LYS A 56 5.30 -4.55 7.99
C LYS A 56 6.01 -3.20 7.89
N ASN A 57 6.34 -2.77 6.68
CA ASN A 57 6.98 -1.48 6.46
C ASN A 57 6.07 -0.32 6.85
N ASN A 58 4.80 -0.39 6.48
CA ASN A 58 3.81 0.63 6.81
C ASN A 58 3.59 0.73 8.32
N GLU A 59 3.42 -0.40 9.01
CA GLU A 59 3.25 -0.42 10.47
C GLU A 59 4.48 0.15 11.18
N ARG A 60 5.68 -0.18 10.72
CA ARG A 60 6.93 0.35 11.26
C ARG A 60 6.99 1.86 11.12
N ASP A 61 6.72 2.39 9.95
CA ASP A 61 6.81 3.82 9.66
C ASP A 61 5.73 4.61 10.40
N TYR A 62 4.50 4.08 10.46
CA TYR A 62 3.41 4.67 11.23
C TYR A 62 3.75 4.73 12.72
N ASN A 63 4.24 3.63 13.28
CA ASN A 63 4.59 3.56 14.69
C ASN A 63 5.76 4.47 15.04
N ALA A 64 6.74 4.59 14.16
CA ALA A 64 7.87 5.50 14.35
C ALA A 64 7.42 6.96 14.41
N GLU A 65 6.53 7.37 13.51
CA GLU A 65 5.97 8.72 13.49
C GLU A 65 5.13 9.00 14.73
N ARG A 66 4.30 8.03 15.16
CA ARG A 66 3.51 8.16 16.37
C ARG A 66 4.39 8.34 17.60
N ARG A 67 5.44 7.54 17.74
CA ARG A 67 6.39 7.66 18.88
C ARG A 67 7.10 9.01 18.86
N MET A 68 7.50 9.49 17.71
CA MET A 68 8.11 10.82 17.59
C MET A 68 7.16 11.91 18.02
N ASN A 69 5.88 11.81 17.65
CA ASN A 69 4.86 12.77 18.07
C ASN A 69 4.64 12.75 19.58
N GLU A 70 4.55 11.56 20.19
CA GLU A 70 4.44 11.39 21.64
C GLU A 70 5.65 11.97 22.37
N TYR A 71 6.85 11.76 21.84
CA TYR A 71 8.07 12.34 22.37
C TYR A 71 8.04 13.85 22.33
N ASN A 72 7.62 14.45 21.23
CA ASN A 72 7.50 15.90 21.09
C ASN A 72 6.49 16.49 22.09
N ILE A 73 5.36 15.82 22.29
CA ILE A 73 4.35 16.23 23.29
C ILE A 73 4.98 16.21 24.70
N SER A 74 5.74 15.17 25.03
CA SER A 74 6.40 15.04 26.35
C SER A 74 7.43 16.14 26.60
N LYS A 75 7.96 16.78 25.55
CA LYS A 75 8.89 17.90 25.62
C LYS A 75 8.22 19.27 25.53
N GLY A 76 6.88 19.32 25.63
CA GLY A 76 6.12 20.57 25.56
C GLY A 76 5.98 21.15 24.16
N ARG A 77 6.26 20.36 23.12
CA ARG A 77 6.07 20.77 21.73
C ARG A 77 4.63 20.48 21.28
N PRO A 78 4.10 21.24 20.30
CA PRO A 78 2.76 20.96 19.78
C PRO A 78 2.63 19.56 19.19
N ALA A 79 1.49 18.91 19.42
CA ALA A 79 1.15 17.66 18.77
C ALA A 79 0.89 17.92 17.28
N LYS A 80 1.26 16.96 16.44
CA LYS A 80 0.84 16.97 15.03
C LYS A 80 -0.63 16.59 14.92
N ASP A 81 -1.37 17.33 14.11
CA ASP A 81 -2.76 17.04 13.80
C ASP A 81 -2.90 16.03 12.65
N TRP A 82 -1.81 15.74 11.97
CA TRP A 82 -1.77 14.85 10.82
C TRP A 82 -0.51 13.98 10.82
N PHE A 83 -0.59 12.85 10.14
CA PHE A 83 0.53 11.94 9.96
C PHE A 83 0.84 11.82 8.48
N ILE A 84 2.13 11.75 8.14
CA ILE A 84 2.60 11.45 6.79
C ILE A 84 2.31 9.99 6.46
N TYR A 85 2.53 9.12 7.46
CA TYR A 85 2.27 7.69 7.31
C TYR A 85 0.95 7.34 7.97
N GLU A 86 0.00 6.84 7.19
CA GLU A 86 -1.26 6.32 7.69
C GLU A 86 -1.21 4.80 7.67
N LEU A 87 -1.98 4.15 8.55
CA LEU A 87 -2.10 2.70 8.50
C LEU A 87 -2.89 2.30 7.26
N GLU A 88 -2.35 1.30 6.56
CA GLU A 88 -2.92 0.77 5.33
C GLU A 88 -3.01 -0.75 5.42
N SER A 89 -4.04 -1.32 4.79
CA SER A 89 -4.10 -2.75 4.55
C SER A 89 -3.73 -3.03 3.10
N TYR A 90 -3.12 -4.19 2.89
CA TYR A 90 -2.66 -4.63 1.57
C TYR A 90 -3.21 -6.01 1.29
N GLU A 91 -3.88 -6.18 0.16
CA GLU A 91 -4.41 -7.47 -0.26
C GLU A 91 -4.14 -7.71 -1.74
N PRO A 92 -3.94 -8.97 -2.15
CA PRO A 92 -3.85 -9.30 -3.56
C PRO A 92 -5.18 -8.99 -4.26
N PHE A 93 -5.10 -8.37 -5.42
CA PHE A 93 -6.25 -8.10 -6.27
C PHE A 93 -6.05 -8.82 -7.59
N GLU A 94 -6.92 -9.79 -7.88
CA GLU A 94 -6.85 -10.57 -9.11
C GLU A 94 -7.30 -9.73 -10.30
N ILE A 95 -6.52 -9.81 -11.37
CA ILE A 95 -6.82 -9.15 -12.64
C ILE A 95 -6.73 -10.15 -13.78
N GLU A 96 -7.44 -9.87 -14.85
CA GLU A 96 -7.24 -10.54 -16.13
C GLU A 96 -6.53 -9.61 -17.09
N TYR A 97 -5.60 -10.15 -17.85
CA TYR A 97 -4.87 -9.40 -18.86
C TYR A 97 -4.68 -10.22 -20.12
N SER A 98 -4.57 -9.53 -21.26
CA SER A 98 -4.29 -10.16 -22.54
C SER A 98 -2.79 -10.40 -22.72
N LYS A 99 -2.44 -11.44 -23.48
CA LYS A 99 -1.06 -11.66 -23.91
C LYS A 99 -0.50 -10.50 -24.74
N ASP A 100 -1.37 -9.68 -25.27
CA ASP A 100 -0.99 -8.54 -26.14
C ASP A 100 -0.58 -7.29 -25.33
N ILE A 101 -0.61 -7.36 -24.00
CA ILE A 101 -0.16 -6.28 -23.12
C ILE A 101 1.37 -6.14 -23.10
N LEU A 102 2.08 -7.05 -23.67
CA LEU A 102 3.54 -7.05 -23.68
C LEU A 102 4.12 -5.97 -24.60
#